data_3d2d336b4e7ec0f878cea5995fdc0286
#
_entry.id   3d2d336b4e7ec0f878cea5995fdc0286
#
_cell.length_a   1.000
_cell.length_b   1.000
_cell.length_c   1.000
_cell.angle_alpha   90.00
_cell.angle_beta   90.00
_cell.angle_gamma   90.00
#
_symmetry.space_group_name_H-M   'P 1'
#
loop_
_entity.id
_entity.type
_entity.pdbx_description
1 polymer ?
#
loop_
_entity_poly.entity_id
_entity_poly.type
_entity_poly.pdbx_seq_one_letter_code
_entity_poly.pdbx_strand_id
1 'polypeptide(L)'
;MIVAAPIFYVLPTSRDKYLTALRLKAKNSGCLVKMASLDKLDVNESELVRSSGRVIQPKYQLMSYTRLIQSKVDFHHSFLFRRISDRTPQSISRLSKDWGIFMKTTQINGIAEPDIRVSFLDKYENELFSIVQALPSDVQGLSIDSKRLVIFWNESEGSISKRKRLSKEKIEQKAQENLEPINCCFRELENLIDQSS
;
A
#
# COMPACT_ATOMS: atom_id res chain seq x y z
N MET A 1 33.42 11.53 35.87
CA MET A 1 33.06 11.94 34.48
C MET A 1 31.87 11.07 34.07
N ILE A 2 30.67 11.65 34.09
CA ILE A 2 29.41 10.90 33.85
C ILE A 2 29.21 10.82 32.36
N VAL A 3 29.09 9.58 31.85
CA VAL A 3 28.89 9.26 30.45
C VAL A 3 27.44 9.65 30.05
N ALA A 4 27.24 10.90 29.64
CA ALA A 4 25.96 11.38 29.15
C ALA A 4 25.69 11.06 27.64
N ALA A 5 26.69 10.48 26.95
CA ALA A 5 26.63 10.23 25.51
C ALA A 5 25.58 9.21 25.02
N PRO A 6 25.27 8.11 25.75
CA PRO A 6 24.30 7.11 25.23
C PRO A 6 22.85 7.57 25.24
N ILE A 7 22.48 8.55 26.09
CA ILE A 7 21.06 8.96 26.24
C ILE A 7 20.53 9.66 24.99
N PHE A 8 21.38 10.41 24.28
CA PHE A 8 20.96 11.13 23.06
C PHE A 8 20.64 10.20 21.86
N TYR A 9 21.17 8.98 21.86
CA TYR A 9 20.88 7.99 20.80
C TYR A 9 19.51 7.32 20.95
N VAL A 10 18.89 7.42 22.12
CA VAL A 10 17.60 6.78 22.42
C VAL A 10 16.42 7.74 22.19
N LEU A 11 16.67 9.03 22.02
CA LEU A 11 15.60 10.00 21.82
C LEU A 11 14.99 9.85 20.41
N PRO A 12 13.65 9.73 20.31
CA PRO A 12 12.98 9.58 19.03
C PRO A 12 13.19 10.83 18.16
N THR A 13 13.57 10.61 16.91
CA THR A 13 13.74 11.68 15.91
C THR A 13 12.38 12.31 15.55
N SER A 14 12.40 13.48 14.91
CA SER A 14 11.17 14.08 14.38
C SER A 14 10.46 13.16 13.38
N ARG A 15 11.22 12.35 12.64
CA ARG A 15 10.68 11.32 11.75
C ARG A 15 9.97 10.21 12.53
N ASP A 16 10.57 9.71 13.60
CA ASP A 16 9.96 8.64 14.40
C ASP A 16 8.66 9.12 15.05
N LYS A 17 8.66 10.37 15.55
CA LYS A 17 7.45 11.00 16.09
C LYS A 17 6.36 11.15 15.03
N TYR A 18 6.72 11.55 13.80
CA TYR A 18 5.79 11.66 12.69
C TYR A 18 5.21 10.30 12.30
N LEU A 19 6.05 9.26 12.12
CA LEU A 19 5.57 7.92 11.78
C LEU A 19 4.67 7.35 12.88
N THR A 20 4.98 7.63 14.14
CA THR A 20 4.15 7.24 15.27
C THR A 20 2.79 7.95 15.22
N ALA A 21 2.77 9.27 14.98
CA ALA A 21 1.54 10.05 14.85
C ALA A 21 0.69 9.58 13.66
N LEU A 22 1.32 9.34 12.50
CA LEU A 22 0.67 8.85 11.29
C LEU A 22 -0.03 7.51 11.53
N ARG A 23 0.68 6.55 12.08
CA ARG A 23 0.14 5.20 12.37
C ARG A 23 -0.92 5.22 13.45
N LEU A 24 -0.78 6.09 14.46
CA LEU A 24 -1.80 6.26 15.50
C LEU A 24 -3.10 6.84 14.91
N LYS A 25 -2.99 7.88 14.07
CA LYS A 25 -4.16 8.46 13.37
C LYS A 25 -4.84 7.43 12.46
N ALA A 26 -4.06 6.63 11.72
CA ALA A 26 -4.61 5.56 10.90
C ALA A 26 -5.36 4.51 11.73
N LYS A 27 -4.82 4.11 12.88
CA LYS A 27 -5.53 3.21 13.80
C LYS A 27 -6.82 3.83 14.32
N ASN A 28 -6.80 5.11 14.67
CA ASN A 28 -8.00 5.82 15.14
C ASN A 28 -9.06 5.97 14.04
N SER A 29 -8.66 5.96 12.76
CA SER A 29 -9.59 5.91 11.61
C SER A 29 -10.04 4.50 11.22
N GLY A 30 -9.76 3.48 12.05
CA GLY A 30 -10.20 2.11 11.85
C GLY A 30 -9.27 1.25 10.99
N CYS A 31 -8.04 1.72 10.69
CA CYS A 31 -7.08 0.93 9.94
C CYS A 31 -6.21 0.05 10.85
N LEU A 32 -5.99 -1.20 10.45
CA LEU A 32 -4.93 -2.04 11.01
C LEU A 32 -3.63 -1.74 10.27
N VAL A 33 -2.57 -1.38 11.01
CA VAL A 33 -1.26 -1.05 10.43
C VAL A 33 -0.27 -2.16 10.80
N LYS A 34 0.35 -2.81 9.78
CA LYS A 34 1.32 -3.89 9.96
C LYS A 34 2.47 -3.76 8.97
N MET A 35 3.61 -4.35 9.29
CA MET A 35 4.68 -4.54 8.30
C MET A 35 4.23 -5.55 7.24
N ALA A 36 4.55 -5.25 5.99
CA ALA A 36 4.28 -6.11 4.85
C ALA A 36 5.47 -6.10 3.88
N SER A 37 5.50 -7.05 2.97
CA SER A 37 6.47 -7.08 1.89
C SER A 37 5.78 -7.38 0.57
N LEU A 38 6.21 -6.70 -0.50
CA LEU A 38 5.82 -6.98 -1.87
C LEU A 38 7.08 -7.30 -2.69
N ASP A 39 6.98 -8.27 -3.59
CA ASP A 39 8.07 -8.59 -4.50
C ASP A 39 8.34 -7.38 -5.41
N LYS A 40 9.60 -7.06 -5.68
CA LYS A 40 9.95 -6.04 -6.67
C LYS A 40 9.59 -6.55 -8.07
N LEU A 41 9.00 -5.69 -8.91
CA LEU A 41 8.61 -6.02 -10.28
C LEU A 41 9.71 -5.67 -11.29
N ASP A 42 10.48 -4.63 -10.99
CA ASP A 42 11.55 -4.04 -11.81
C ASP A 42 12.92 -4.40 -11.25
N VAL A 43 13.21 -5.71 -11.19
CA VAL A 43 14.44 -6.22 -10.59
C VAL A 43 15.56 -6.21 -11.63
N ASN A 44 16.73 -5.64 -11.27
CA ASN A 44 17.94 -5.81 -12.07
C ASN A 44 18.53 -7.20 -11.82
N GLU A 45 19.16 -7.80 -12.83
CA GLU A 45 19.81 -9.11 -12.71
C GLU A 45 20.80 -9.20 -11.54
N SER A 46 21.52 -8.10 -11.27
CA SER A 46 22.44 -8.00 -10.13
C SER A 46 21.76 -8.07 -8.77
N GLU A 47 20.48 -7.74 -8.67
CA GLU A 47 19.69 -7.83 -7.43
C GLU A 47 19.13 -9.26 -7.20
N LEU A 48 19.05 -10.07 -8.26
CA LEU A 48 18.54 -11.44 -8.20
C LEU A 48 19.53 -12.41 -7.55
N VAL A 49 20.81 -12.11 -7.58
CA VAL A 49 21.86 -13.01 -7.11
C VAL A 49 22.53 -12.44 -5.87
N ARG A 50 22.49 -13.19 -4.75
CA ARG A 50 23.28 -12.86 -3.56
C ARG A 50 24.77 -13.16 -3.80
N SER A 51 25.61 -12.57 -2.97
CA SER A 51 27.06 -12.87 -2.94
C SER A 51 27.38 -14.36 -2.78
N SER A 52 26.43 -15.13 -2.24
CA SER A 52 26.50 -16.60 -2.12
C SER A 52 26.08 -17.36 -3.40
N GLY A 53 25.75 -16.69 -4.50
CA GLY A 53 25.25 -17.28 -5.75
C GLY A 53 23.78 -17.73 -5.69
N ARG A 54 23.09 -17.56 -4.56
CA ARG A 54 21.69 -17.96 -4.44
C ARG A 54 20.78 -16.93 -5.09
N VAL A 55 19.90 -17.39 -5.98
CA VAL A 55 18.84 -16.55 -6.58
C VAL A 55 17.77 -16.24 -5.55
N ILE A 56 17.41 -14.97 -5.42
CA ILE A 56 16.35 -14.49 -4.54
C ILE A 56 15.48 -13.48 -5.29
N GLN A 57 14.19 -13.44 -4.93
CA GLN A 57 13.30 -12.36 -5.37
C GLN A 57 13.40 -11.19 -4.38
N PRO A 58 13.93 -10.02 -4.80
CA PRO A 58 13.99 -8.84 -3.96
C PRO A 58 12.60 -8.36 -3.57
N LYS A 59 12.48 -7.81 -2.35
CA LYS A 59 11.20 -7.35 -1.81
C LYS A 59 11.28 -5.93 -1.30
N TYR A 60 10.21 -5.17 -1.54
CA TYR A 60 9.96 -3.92 -0.82
C TYR A 60 9.48 -4.24 0.60
N GLN A 61 10.09 -3.61 1.60
CA GLN A 61 9.58 -3.60 2.97
C GLN A 61 8.67 -2.39 3.11
N LEU A 62 7.40 -2.61 3.37
CA LEU A 62 6.34 -1.61 3.34
C LEU A 62 5.49 -1.69 4.61
N MET A 63 4.65 -0.70 4.80
CA MET A 63 3.56 -0.77 5.77
C MET A 63 2.26 -1.06 5.04
N SER A 64 1.49 -2.02 5.54
CA SER A 64 0.13 -2.27 5.08
C SER A 64 -0.87 -1.56 5.97
N TYR A 65 -1.74 -0.78 5.36
CA TYR A 65 -2.90 -0.15 5.98
C TYR A 65 -4.12 -0.93 5.55
N THR A 66 -4.73 -1.64 6.48
CA THR A 66 -5.85 -2.54 6.20
C THR A 66 -7.12 -2.01 6.82
N ARG A 67 -8.18 -1.84 6.02
CA ARG A 67 -9.53 -1.56 6.47
C ARG A 67 -10.41 -2.77 6.21
N LEU A 68 -11.21 -3.17 7.21
CA LEU A 68 -12.17 -4.25 7.05
C LEU A 68 -13.46 -3.70 6.43
N ILE A 69 -13.97 -4.44 5.44
CA ILE A 69 -15.24 -4.13 4.76
C ILE A 69 -16.34 -4.97 5.39
N GLN A 70 -17.51 -4.36 5.62
CA GLN A 70 -18.71 -5.06 6.08
C GLN A 70 -19.68 -5.36 4.90
N SER A 71 -19.14 -5.39 3.67
CA SER A 71 -19.95 -5.64 2.48
C SER A 71 -20.50 -7.07 2.47
N LYS A 72 -21.72 -7.20 1.93
CA LYS A 72 -22.36 -8.49 1.63
C LYS A 72 -21.87 -9.11 0.31
N VAL A 73 -21.04 -8.38 -0.44
CA VAL A 73 -20.49 -8.87 -1.72
C VAL A 73 -19.41 -9.88 -1.43
N ASP A 74 -19.66 -11.10 -1.83
CA ASP A 74 -18.67 -12.15 -1.78
C ASP A 74 -17.83 -12.10 -3.07
N PHE A 75 -16.81 -11.25 -3.07
CA PHE A 75 -15.81 -11.31 -4.13
C PHE A 75 -15.05 -12.62 -3.97
N HIS A 76 -15.31 -13.61 -4.79
CA HIS A 76 -14.55 -14.85 -4.84
C HIS A 76 -13.07 -14.64 -5.24
N HIS A 77 -12.69 -13.40 -5.55
CA HIS A 77 -11.36 -13.05 -6.04
C HIS A 77 -10.80 -11.84 -5.30
N SER A 78 -9.50 -11.83 -5.10
CA SER A 78 -8.78 -10.65 -4.64
C SER A 78 -8.07 -9.97 -5.82
N PHE A 79 -8.22 -8.66 -5.92
CA PHE A 79 -7.51 -7.84 -6.88
C PHE A 79 -6.29 -7.22 -6.21
N LEU A 80 -5.19 -7.20 -6.93
CA LEU A 80 -3.97 -6.51 -6.50
C LEU A 80 -3.56 -5.54 -7.60
N PHE A 81 -3.67 -4.26 -7.32
CA PHE A 81 -3.12 -3.19 -8.15
C PHE A 81 -1.72 -2.86 -7.64
N ARG A 82 -0.76 -2.68 -8.54
CA ARG A 82 0.60 -2.35 -8.16
C ARG A 82 1.16 -1.24 -9.04
N ARG A 83 2.02 -0.43 -8.45
CA ARG A 83 2.83 0.48 -9.27
C ARG A 83 3.74 -0.32 -10.19
N ILE A 84 3.78 0.12 -11.43
CA ILE A 84 4.61 -0.43 -12.48
C ILE A 84 5.54 0.65 -13.02
N SER A 85 6.64 0.24 -13.60
CA SER A 85 7.60 1.10 -14.29
C SER A 85 7.71 0.68 -15.77
N ASP A 86 8.45 1.44 -16.55
CA ASP A 86 8.72 1.09 -17.95
C ASP A 86 9.48 -0.25 -18.09
N ARG A 87 10.15 -0.71 -17.02
CA ARG A 87 10.87 -1.99 -16.95
C ARG A 87 9.99 -3.17 -16.59
N THR A 88 8.74 -2.92 -16.19
CA THR A 88 7.81 -3.99 -15.81
C THR A 88 7.40 -4.80 -17.05
N PRO A 89 7.38 -6.15 -16.99
CA PRO A 89 7.03 -7.00 -18.12
C PRO A 89 5.69 -6.61 -18.77
N GLN A 90 5.63 -6.64 -20.10
CA GLN A 90 4.42 -6.28 -20.86
C GLN A 90 3.27 -7.27 -20.70
N SER A 91 3.53 -8.46 -20.14
CA SER A 91 2.50 -9.48 -19.85
C SER A 91 1.53 -9.10 -18.73
N ILE A 92 1.79 -7.99 -18.04
CA ILE A 92 0.93 -7.50 -16.95
C ILE A 92 -0.16 -6.62 -17.53
N SER A 93 -1.42 -6.90 -17.22
CA SER A 93 -2.54 -6.03 -17.58
C SER A 93 -2.34 -4.65 -16.97
N ARG A 94 -2.35 -3.62 -17.82
CA ARG A 94 -2.13 -2.23 -17.39
C ARG A 94 -3.47 -1.53 -17.23
N LEU A 95 -3.71 -0.98 -16.05
CA LEU A 95 -4.81 -0.06 -15.79
C LEU A 95 -4.41 1.36 -16.26
N SER A 96 -3.13 1.72 -16.11
CA SER A 96 -2.58 3.00 -16.54
C SER A 96 -1.09 2.88 -16.85
N LYS A 97 -0.43 4.01 -17.18
CA LYS A 97 1.03 4.07 -17.35
C LYS A 97 1.78 3.60 -16.09
N ASP A 98 1.26 3.94 -14.90
CA ASP A 98 1.94 3.75 -13.62
C ASP A 98 1.33 2.63 -12.78
N TRP A 99 0.22 2.00 -13.23
CA TRP A 99 -0.48 0.99 -12.47
C TRP A 99 -0.83 -0.24 -13.31
N GLY A 100 -0.48 -1.41 -12.76
CA GLY A 100 -0.82 -2.72 -13.31
C GLY A 100 -1.77 -3.49 -12.42
N ILE A 101 -2.55 -4.37 -13.03
CA ILE A 101 -3.50 -5.25 -12.36
C ILE A 101 -2.87 -6.64 -12.24
N PHE A 102 -2.77 -7.13 -11.02
CA PHE A 102 -2.30 -8.47 -10.69
C PHE A 102 -3.45 -9.25 -10.04
N MET A 103 -3.95 -10.26 -10.71
CA MET A 103 -5.01 -11.10 -10.15
C MET A 103 -4.40 -12.19 -9.29
N LYS A 104 -4.81 -12.29 -8.01
CA LYS A 104 -4.63 -13.50 -7.23
C LYS A 104 -5.86 -14.36 -7.40
N THR A 105 -5.72 -15.46 -8.13
CA THR A 105 -6.75 -16.50 -8.16
C THR A 105 -6.67 -17.26 -6.84
N THR A 106 -7.69 -17.17 -6.01
CA THR A 106 -7.90 -18.16 -4.96
C THR A 106 -8.48 -19.40 -5.67
N GLN A 107 -7.66 -20.43 -5.85
CA GLN A 107 -8.17 -21.72 -6.34
C GLN A 107 -9.06 -22.31 -5.25
N ILE A 108 -10.36 -22.22 -5.42
CA ILE A 108 -11.31 -23.04 -4.69
C ILE A 108 -11.68 -24.18 -5.64
N ASN A 109 -11.26 -25.40 -5.31
CA ASN A 109 -11.66 -26.66 -5.97
C ASN A 109 -11.37 -26.80 -7.47
N GLY A 110 -10.27 -26.25 -7.98
CA GLY A 110 -9.81 -26.60 -9.35
C GLY A 110 -10.64 -26.07 -10.52
N ILE A 111 -11.69 -25.31 -10.28
CA ILE A 111 -12.51 -24.69 -11.32
C ILE A 111 -12.16 -23.20 -11.39
N ALA A 112 -11.48 -22.82 -12.45
CA ALA A 112 -11.28 -21.41 -12.79
C ALA A 112 -12.55 -20.90 -13.45
N GLU A 113 -13.39 -20.17 -12.73
CA GLU A 113 -14.49 -19.41 -13.35
C GLU A 113 -13.97 -18.05 -13.83
N PRO A 114 -13.87 -17.83 -15.14
CA PRO A 114 -13.35 -16.58 -15.71
C PRO A 114 -14.33 -15.40 -15.68
N ASP A 115 -15.64 -15.63 -15.58
CA ASP A 115 -16.64 -14.65 -16.00
C ASP A 115 -17.01 -13.55 -14.98
N ILE A 116 -16.86 -13.79 -13.69
CA ILE A 116 -17.20 -12.76 -12.68
C ILE A 116 -16.09 -11.71 -12.55
N ARG A 117 -14.87 -12.03 -12.96
CA ARG A 117 -13.70 -11.14 -12.90
C ARG A 117 -13.81 -9.93 -13.80
N VAL A 118 -14.32 -10.17 -14.99
CA VAL A 118 -14.40 -9.16 -16.05
C VAL A 118 -15.46 -8.13 -15.67
N SER A 119 -16.57 -8.55 -15.06
CA SER A 119 -17.71 -7.66 -14.83
C SER A 119 -17.44 -6.52 -13.84
N PHE A 120 -16.73 -6.75 -12.70
CA PHE A 120 -16.46 -5.69 -11.73
C PHE A 120 -15.42 -4.71 -12.26
N LEU A 121 -14.30 -5.23 -12.78
CA LEU A 121 -13.23 -4.38 -13.33
C LEU A 121 -13.74 -3.60 -14.53
N ASP A 122 -14.44 -4.23 -15.48
CA ASP A 122 -14.96 -3.55 -16.67
C ASP A 122 -16.03 -2.51 -16.32
N LYS A 123 -16.87 -2.81 -15.32
CA LYS A 123 -17.93 -1.91 -14.89
C LYS A 123 -17.37 -0.66 -14.21
N TYR A 124 -16.28 -0.79 -13.43
CA TYR A 124 -15.74 0.27 -12.58
C TYR A 124 -14.30 0.68 -12.95
N GLU A 125 -13.85 0.38 -14.15
CA GLU A 125 -12.47 0.64 -14.58
C GLU A 125 -12.10 2.12 -14.45
N ASN A 126 -12.98 3.03 -14.88
CA ASN A 126 -12.72 4.48 -14.84
C ASN A 126 -12.66 5.00 -13.42
N GLU A 127 -13.54 4.54 -12.54
CA GLU A 127 -13.56 4.91 -11.13
C GLU A 127 -12.33 4.38 -10.40
N LEU A 128 -12.00 3.11 -10.62
CA LEU A 128 -10.79 2.50 -10.07
C LEU A 128 -9.53 3.21 -10.58
N PHE A 129 -9.48 3.57 -11.85
CA PHE A 129 -8.39 4.37 -12.42
C PHE A 129 -8.24 5.70 -11.67
N SER A 130 -9.34 6.43 -11.48
CA SER A 130 -9.33 7.71 -10.78
C SER A 130 -8.85 7.56 -9.34
N ILE A 131 -9.32 6.54 -8.63
CA ILE A 131 -8.94 6.25 -7.25
C ILE A 131 -7.44 5.93 -7.14
N VAL A 132 -6.91 5.06 -7.99
CA VAL A 132 -5.48 4.69 -7.90
C VAL A 132 -4.56 5.82 -8.33
N GLN A 133 -5.00 6.69 -9.25
CA GLN A 133 -4.23 7.87 -9.65
C GLN A 133 -4.15 8.94 -8.56
N ALA A 134 -5.17 9.05 -7.71
CA ALA A 134 -5.19 9.98 -6.58
C ALA A 134 -4.27 9.54 -5.41
N LEU A 135 -3.79 8.29 -5.41
CA LEU A 135 -2.90 7.79 -4.38
C LEU A 135 -1.51 8.44 -4.43
N PRO A 136 -0.90 8.73 -3.26
CA PRO A 136 0.46 9.25 -3.18
C PRO A 136 1.48 8.42 -3.95
N SER A 137 2.55 9.05 -4.44
CA SER A 137 3.59 8.41 -5.24
C SER A 137 4.34 7.29 -4.51
N ASP A 138 4.38 7.35 -3.19
CA ASP A 138 5.02 6.37 -2.31
C ASP A 138 4.13 5.16 -1.96
N VAL A 139 2.85 5.14 -2.40
CA VAL A 139 2.01 3.94 -2.36
C VAL A 139 2.44 2.99 -3.47
N GLN A 140 2.75 1.75 -3.09
CA GLN A 140 3.29 0.71 -3.99
C GLN A 140 2.24 -0.31 -4.43
N GLY A 141 1.11 -0.37 -3.76
CA GLY A 141 0.04 -1.29 -4.12
C GLY A 141 -1.25 -1.07 -3.35
N LEU A 142 -2.33 -1.55 -3.95
CA LEU A 142 -3.68 -1.59 -3.40
C LEU A 142 -4.24 -2.99 -3.62
N SER A 143 -4.72 -3.65 -2.57
CA SER A 143 -5.42 -4.92 -2.67
C SER A 143 -6.88 -4.76 -2.23
N ILE A 144 -7.77 -5.30 -3.03
CA ILE A 144 -9.20 -5.36 -2.77
C ILE A 144 -9.58 -6.84 -2.65
N ASP A 145 -10.19 -7.19 -1.53
CA ASP A 145 -10.63 -8.54 -1.19
C ASP A 145 -12.06 -8.43 -0.63
N SER A 146 -12.84 -9.51 -0.60
CA SER A 146 -14.23 -9.53 -0.12
C SER A 146 -14.44 -8.99 1.30
N LYS A 147 -13.39 -9.02 2.13
CA LYS A 147 -13.46 -8.63 3.55
C LYS A 147 -12.56 -7.48 3.92
N ARG A 148 -11.69 -7.04 3.03
CA ARG A 148 -10.68 -6.04 3.37
C ARG A 148 -10.14 -5.29 2.17
N LEU A 149 -9.80 -4.05 2.42
CA LEU A 149 -9.00 -3.19 1.56
C LEU A 149 -7.62 -3.04 2.19
N VAL A 150 -6.56 -3.18 1.40
CA VAL A 150 -5.17 -3.08 1.88
C VAL A 150 -4.38 -2.14 0.99
N ILE A 151 -3.83 -1.09 1.57
CA ILE A 151 -2.88 -0.20 0.89
C ILE A 151 -1.48 -0.52 1.38
N PHE A 152 -0.56 -0.75 0.44
CA PHE A 152 0.86 -0.98 0.70
C PHE A 152 1.62 0.31 0.47
N TRP A 153 2.09 0.91 1.55
CA TRP A 153 2.68 2.24 1.55
C TRP A 153 4.14 2.24 2.00
N ASN A 154 4.99 2.89 1.20
CA ASN A 154 6.36 3.19 1.58
C ASN A 154 6.41 4.55 2.28
N GLU A 155 6.24 4.57 3.60
CA GLU A 155 6.21 5.80 4.42
C GLU A 155 7.51 6.63 4.36
N SER A 156 8.45 6.28 3.48
CA SER A 156 9.76 6.91 3.41
C SER A 156 9.76 8.26 2.70
N GLU A 157 8.93 8.44 1.66
CA GLU A 157 8.98 9.64 0.81
C GLU A 157 8.28 10.84 1.43
N GLY A 158 7.16 10.68 2.07
CA GLY A 158 6.45 11.77 2.77
C GLY A 158 7.10 12.19 4.09
N SER A 159 8.21 11.55 4.48
CA SER A 159 8.76 11.69 5.82
C SER A 159 9.51 13.01 6.03
N ILE A 160 9.35 13.53 7.22
CA ILE A 160 10.08 14.70 7.70
C ILE A 160 11.58 14.40 7.70
N SER A 161 12.39 15.30 7.16
CA SER A 161 13.85 15.21 7.25
C SER A 161 14.30 15.01 8.71
N LYS A 162 15.16 14.02 8.94
CA LYS A 162 15.72 13.73 10.27
C LYS A 162 16.35 14.94 10.94
N ARG A 163 16.83 15.92 10.15
CA ARG A 163 17.54 17.12 10.66
C ARG A 163 16.61 18.24 11.09
N LYS A 164 15.33 18.23 10.66
CA LYS A 164 14.40 19.32 10.94
C LYS A 164 13.64 19.03 12.23
N ARG A 165 13.85 19.84 13.27
CA ARG A 165 13.00 19.80 14.47
C ARG A 165 11.68 20.49 14.15
N LEU A 166 10.57 19.76 14.26
CA LEU A 166 9.22 20.27 14.09
C LEU A 166 8.50 20.28 15.44
N SER A 167 7.59 21.25 15.63
CA SER A 167 6.70 21.23 16.78
C SER A 167 5.73 20.04 16.70
N LYS A 168 5.15 19.67 17.84
CA LYS A 168 4.20 18.55 17.92
C LYS A 168 2.99 18.78 17.00
N GLU A 169 2.45 20.01 17.00
CA GLU A 169 1.29 20.38 16.18
C GLU A 169 1.57 20.23 14.69
N LYS A 170 2.75 20.67 14.22
CA LYS A 170 3.16 20.51 12.81
C LYS A 170 3.36 19.06 12.41
N ILE A 171 3.83 18.23 13.33
CA ILE A 171 3.96 16.78 13.11
C ILE A 171 2.58 16.15 12.94
N GLU A 172 1.66 16.48 13.83
CA GLU A 172 0.29 15.96 13.81
C GLU A 172 -0.50 16.44 12.58
N GLN A 173 -0.36 17.71 12.21
CA GLN A 173 -0.97 18.27 11.01
C GLN A 173 -0.45 17.55 9.75
N LYS A 174 0.87 17.42 9.61
CA LYS A 174 1.46 16.75 8.45
C LYS A 174 1.07 15.27 8.37
N ALA A 175 0.96 14.58 9.51
CA ALA A 175 0.48 13.22 9.56
C ALA A 175 -0.98 13.10 9.09
N GLN A 176 -1.82 14.09 9.41
CA GLN A 176 -3.20 14.16 8.94
C GLN A 176 -3.28 14.39 7.44
N GLU A 177 -2.53 15.38 6.94
CA GLU A 177 -2.48 15.72 5.50
C GLU A 177 -2.05 14.53 4.65
N ASN A 178 -1.04 13.79 5.08
CA ASN A 178 -0.55 12.62 4.34
C ASN A 178 -1.47 11.39 4.45
N LEU A 179 -2.27 11.29 5.51
CA LEU A 179 -3.21 10.18 5.69
C LEU A 179 -4.53 10.41 4.94
N GLU A 180 -4.91 11.66 4.66
CA GLU A 180 -6.20 11.98 4.06
C GLU A 180 -6.40 11.33 2.67
N PRO A 181 -5.43 11.32 1.73
CA PRO A 181 -5.58 10.60 0.47
C PRO A 181 -5.84 9.11 0.64
N ILE A 182 -5.21 8.48 1.65
CA ILE A 182 -5.41 7.07 1.98
C ILE A 182 -6.83 6.82 2.49
N ASN A 183 -7.32 7.68 3.38
CA ASN A 183 -8.68 7.59 3.91
C ASN A 183 -9.74 7.87 2.84
N CYS A 184 -9.46 8.81 1.92
CA CYS A 184 -10.33 9.09 0.79
C CYS A 184 -10.45 7.88 -0.12
N CYS A 185 -9.32 7.26 -0.50
CA CYS A 185 -9.28 6.04 -1.28
C CYS A 185 -10.11 4.92 -0.66
N PHE A 186 -10.00 4.70 0.65
CA PHE A 186 -10.81 3.68 1.33
C PHE A 186 -12.31 3.98 1.24
N ARG A 187 -12.74 5.23 1.47
CA ARG A 187 -14.16 5.62 1.38
C ARG A 187 -14.72 5.45 -0.02
N GLU A 188 -13.95 5.85 -1.04
CA GLU A 188 -14.38 5.72 -2.43
C GLU A 188 -14.51 4.24 -2.84
N LEU A 189 -13.57 3.40 -2.43
CA LEU A 189 -13.64 1.95 -2.68
C LEU A 189 -14.81 1.28 -1.94
N GLU A 190 -15.07 1.64 -0.68
CA GLU A 190 -16.21 1.16 0.09
C GLU A 190 -17.53 1.51 -0.63
N ASN A 191 -17.66 2.76 -1.11
CA ASN A 191 -18.83 3.20 -1.87
C ASN A 191 -19.02 2.43 -3.19
N LEU A 192 -17.94 2.17 -3.94
CA LEU A 192 -18.01 1.37 -5.17
C LEU A 192 -18.45 -0.07 -4.90
N ILE A 193 -17.93 -0.65 -3.83
CA ILE A 193 -18.27 -2.02 -3.43
C ILE A 193 -19.75 -2.09 -3.02
N ASP A 194 -20.25 -1.13 -2.25
CA ASP A 194 -21.65 -1.08 -1.84
C ASP A 194 -22.61 -0.88 -3.02
N GLN A 195 -22.21 -0.12 -4.05
CA GLN A 195 -22.98 0.02 -5.30
C GLN A 195 -23.01 -1.25 -6.16
N SER A 196 -22.08 -2.16 -5.94
CA SER A 196 -21.97 -3.42 -6.65
C SER A 196 -22.77 -4.56 -5.99
N SER A 197 -23.29 -4.32 -4.78
CA SER A 197 -24.11 -5.25 -3.98
C SER A 197 -25.55 -5.23 -4.41
#